data_48211288c0b3ae4df1c3df766d9353dc
#
_entry.id   48211288c0b3ae4df1c3df766d9353dc
#
_cell.length_a   1.000
_cell.length_b   1.000
_cell.length_c   1.000
_cell.angle_alpha   90.00
_cell.angle_beta   90.00
_cell.angle_gamma   90.00
#
_symmetry.space_group_name_H-M   'P 1'
#
loop_
_entity.id
_entity.type
_entity.pdbx_description
1 polymer ?
#
loop_
_entity_poly.entity_id
_entity_poly.type
_entity_poly.pdbx_seq_one_letter_code
_entity_poly.pdbx_strand_id
1 'polypeptide(L)'
;DGKPFISVNDFILTNSATYMMSFTMKDTDYKNNQNEIDEILKSVRFFTVWRTEPVRTTKYAYDLPVDVKVGASGGINPDHILLGTNGRLLTGVMVVKSSKRSALSFWPESLSGLTEQQKKGVLDGLKGYLSLDPAMKEAKHLTMDFVQMKAGDAVRVDYDIDDDHTSAWYFAKDKNSICFDYTYGKEDADYAAGIVEKSTASITL
;
A
#
# COMPACT_ATOMS: atom_id res chain seq x y z
N ASP A 1 -3.76 -30.34 -48.03
CA ASP A 1 -2.47 -30.77 -47.45
C ASP A 1 -2.58 -30.85 -45.94
N GLY A 2 -2.99 -32.03 -45.43
CA GLY A 2 -3.25 -32.27 -44.02
C GLY A 2 -1.96 -32.42 -43.16
N LYS A 3 -1.09 -31.43 -43.16
CA LYS A 3 0.05 -31.42 -42.23
C LYS A 3 -0.45 -31.03 -40.85
N PRO A 4 -0.10 -31.78 -39.79
CA PRO A 4 -0.55 -31.47 -38.43
C PRO A 4 0.03 -30.14 -37.96
N PHE A 5 -0.81 -29.33 -37.33
CA PHE A 5 -0.44 -28.15 -36.60
C PHE A 5 -0.43 -28.47 -35.10
N ILE A 6 0.51 -27.91 -34.40
CA ILE A 6 0.59 -27.94 -32.94
C ILE A 6 0.26 -26.55 -32.44
N SER A 7 -0.57 -26.47 -31.41
CA SER A 7 -0.81 -25.26 -30.66
C SER A 7 -0.29 -25.47 -29.23
N VAL A 8 0.69 -24.65 -28.85
CA VAL A 8 1.23 -24.60 -27.48
C VAL A 8 0.59 -23.39 -26.82
N ASN A 9 -0.08 -23.61 -25.70
CA ASN A 9 -0.73 -22.56 -24.95
C ASN A 9 -0.12 -22.52 -23.54
N ASP A 10 0.47 -21.40 -23.20
CA ASP A 10 0.97 -21.12 -21.86
C ASP A 10 0.04 -20.14 -21.16
N PHE A 11 -0.38 -20.48 -19.94
CA PHE A 11 -1.26 -19.66 -19.13
C PHE A 11 -0.45 -19.05 -18.00
N ILE A 12 -0.37 -17.74 -17.99
CA ILE A 12 0.32 -17.00 -16.97
C ILE A 12 -0.73 -16.35 -16.08
N LEU A 13 -0.79 -16.83 -14.84
CA LEU A 13 -1.71 -16.34 -13.84
C LEU A 13 -1.05 -15.17 -13.11
N THR A 14 -1.72 -14.03 -13.12
CA THR A 14 -1.41 -12.90 -12.25
C THR A 14 -2.59 -12.66 -11.32
N ASN A 15 -2.41 -11.88 -10.28
CA ASN A 15 -3.49 -11.61 -9.33
C ASN A 15 -4.67 -10.82 -9.93
N SER A 16 -4.45 -10.14 -11.04
CA SER A 16 -5.47 -9.29 -11.69
C SER A 16 -6.00 -9.84 -13.01
N ALA A 17 -5.28 -10.76 -13.64
CA ALA A 17 -5.64 -11.31 -14.94
C ALA A 17 -4.96 -12.64 -15.23
N THR A 18 -5.59 -13.41 -16.11
CA THR A 18 -4.97 -14.57 -16.75
C THR A 18 -4.58 -14.17 -18.16
N TYR A 19 -3.31 -14.33 -18.49
CA TYR A 19 -2.80 -14.10 -19.84
C TYR A 19 -2.57 -15.48 -20.49
N MET A 20 -2.97 -15.59 -21.75
CA MET A 20 -2.69 -16.77 -22.56
C MET A 20 -1.74 -16.35 -23.68
N MET A 21 -0.61 -17.02 -23.74
CA MET A 21 0.30 -16.96 -24.91
C MET A 21 0.09 -18.21 -25.73
N SER A 22 -0.19 -18.04 -27.01
CA SER A 22 -0.46 -19.15 -27.92
C SER A 22 0.50 -19.10 -29.09
N PHE A 23 1.17 -20.22 -29.33
CA PHE A 23 2.00 -20.44 -30.50
C PHE A 23 1.37 -21.54 -31.36
N THR A 24 1.02 -21.23 -32.59
CA THR A 24 0.45 -22.21 -33.52
C THR A 24 1.36 -22.34 -34.71
N MET A 25 1.90 -23.53 -34.94
CA MET A 25 2.85 -23.80 -36.01
C MET A 25 2.75 -25.25 -36.50
N LYS A 26 3.45 -25.57 -37.57
CA LYS A 26 3.58 -26.97 -38.01
C LYS A 26 4.40 -27.78 -37.00
N ASP A 27 4.09 -29.07 -36.87
CA ASP A 27 4.82 -29.97 -35.93
C ASP A 27 6.35 -29.96 -36.17
N THR A 28 6.77 -29.92 -37.42
CA THR A 28 8.20 -29.85 -37.78
C THR A 28 8.86 -28.55 -37.30
N ASP A 29 8.12 -27.44 -37.38
CA ASP A 29 8.64 -26.13 -37.02
C ASP A 29 8.68 -26.01 -35.50
N TYR A 30 7.71 -26.59 -34.78
CA TYR A 30 7.74 -26.66 -33.32
C TYR A 30 8.96 -27.38 -32.79
N LYS A 31 9.24 -28.59 -33.32
CA LYS A 31 10.42 -29.38 -32.89
C LYS A 31 11.75 -28.66 -33.14
N ASN A 32 11.81 -27.88 -34.21
CA ASN A 32 13.02 -27.14 -34.56
C ASN A 32 13.20 -25.85 -33.75
N ASN A 33 12.10 -25.25 -33.26
CA ASN A 33 12.13 -23.94 -32.60
C ASN A 33 11.71 -24.00 -31.13
N GLN A 34 11.65 -25.19 -30.54
CA GLN A 34 11.21 -25.35 -29.15
C GLN A 34 12.05 -24.50 -28.17
N ASN A 35 13.35 -24.48 -28.34
CA ASN A 35 14.23 -23.66 -27.47
C ASN A 35 13.95 -22.16 -27.61
N GLU A 36 13.66 -21.70 -28.83
CA GLU A 36 13.35 -20.29 -29.09
C GLU A 36 12.02 -19.90 -28.47
N ILE A 37 11.02 -20.79 -28.52
CA ILE A 37 9.73 -20.60 -27.83
C ILE A 37 9.94 -20.54 -26.32
N ASP A 38 10.76 -21.44 -25.75
CA ASP A 38 11.05 -21.43 -24.32
C ASP A 38 11.79 -20.15 -23.91
N GLU A 39 12.70 -19.62 -24.74
CA GLU A 39 13.37 -18.36 -24.48
C GLU A 39 12.42 -17.17 -24.57
N ILE A 40 11.49 -17.16 -25.54
CA ILE A 40 10.45 -16.14 -25.64
C ILE A 40 9.59 -16.15 -24.37
N LEU A 41 9.13 -17.32 -23.93
CA LEU A 41 8.32 -17.47 -22.73
C LEU A 41 9.08 -16.99 -21.48
N LYS A 42 10.34 -17.34 -21.33
CA LYS A 42 11.22 -16.86 -20.24
C LYS A 42 11.49 -15.34 -20.29
N SER A 43 11.42 -14.74 -21.47
CA SER A 43 11.64 -13.30 -21.66
C SER A 43 10.43 -12.44 -21.31
N VAL A 44 9.26 -13.06 -21.23
CA VAL A 44 8.02 -12.33 -20.89
C VAL A 44 8.17 -11.67 -19.52
N ARG A 45 7.93 -10.38 -19.47
CA ARG A 45 7.94 -9.59 -18.25
C ARG A 45 6.60 -8.88 -18.14
N PHE A 46 5.95 -9.05 -17.01
CA PHE A 46 4.76 -8.28 -16.68
C PHE A 46 5.23 -7.02 -15.97
N PHE A 47 5.06 -5.91 -16.64
CA PHE A 47 5.23 -4.62 -15.99
C PHE A 47 3.91 -4.28 -15.33
N THR A 48 3.93 -4.06 -14.05
CA THR A 48 2.82 -3.37 -13.39
C THR A 48 2.79 -1.98 -14.00
N VAL A 49 1.89 -1.77 -14.95
CA VAL A 49 1.61 -0.41 -15.40
C VAL A 49 0.96 0.26 -14.21
N TRP A 50 1.72 1.12 -13.56
CA TRP A 50 1.22 1.94 -12.47
C TRP A 50 0.20 2.92 -13.05
N ARG A 51 -1.01 2.44 -13.21
CA ARG A 51 -2.16 3.32 -13.41
C ARG A 51 -2.65 3.67 -12.04
N THR A 52 -2.55 4.93 -11.69
CA THR A 52 -3.07 5.44 -10.45
C THR A 52 -4.38 6.14 -10.70
N GLU A 53 -5.29 5.99 -9.76
CA GLU A 53 -6.45 6.86 -9.63
C GLU A 53 -6.25 7.72 -8.39
N PRO A 54 -6.43 9.06 -8.52
CA PRO A 54 -6.31 9.93 -7.38
C PRO A 54 -7.51 9.75 -6.45
N VAL A 55 -7.25 9.39 -5.20
CA VAL A 55 -8.22 9.52 -4.12
C VAL A 55 -8.16 10.95 -3.62
N ARG A 56 -9.25 11.69 -3.74
CA ARG A 56 -9.32 13.10 -3.36
C ARG A 56 -10.44 13.33 -2.37
N THR A 57 -10.10 14.02 -1.30
CA THR A 57 -11.05 14.54 -0.31
C THR A 57 -10.83 16.04 -0.13
N THR A 58 -11.59 16.67 0.75
CA THR A 58 -11.38 18.08 1.13
C THR A 58 -10.14 18.29 1.98
N LYS A 59 -9.54 17.24 2.52
CA LYS A 59 -8.44 17.32 3.49
C LYS A 59 -7.12 16.74 3.00
N TYR A 60 -7.19 15.82 2.04
CA TYR A 60 -6.01 15.14 1.50
C TYR A 60 -6.28 14.56 0.12
N ALA A 61 -5.21 14.31 -0.62
CA ALA A 61 -5.24 13.49 -1.82
C ALA A 61 -4.01 12.58 -1.86
N TYR A 62 -4.14 11.42 -2.48
CA TYR A 62 -3.05 10.47 -2.74
C TYR A 62 -3.44 9.55 -3.90
N ASP A 63 -2.46 8.90 -4.49
CA ASP A 63 -2.67 8.00 -5.62
C ASP A 63 -2.62 6.55 -5.17
N LEU A 64 -3.53 5.75 -5.67
CA LEU A 64 -3.55 4.29 -5.48
C LEU A 64 -3.53 3.58 -6.83
N PRO A 65 -3.05 2.33 -6.91
CA PRO A 65 -3.24 1.49 -8.09
C PRO A 65 -4.73 1.34 -8.43
N VAL A 66 -5.04 1.27 -9.72
CA VAL A 66 -6.44 1.14 -10.19
C VAL A 66 -7.13 -0.15 -9.77
N ASP A 67 -6.36 -1.17 -9.39
CA ASP A 67 -6.87 -2.44 -8.87
C ASP A 67 -7.18 -2.40 -7.36
N VAL A 68 -6.73 -1.37 -6.65
CA VAL A 68 -7.11 -1.13 -5.25
C VAL A 68 -8.48 -0.46 -5.21
N LYS A 69 -9.49 -1.23 -4.85
CA LYS A 69 -10.86 -0.72 -4.74
C LYS A 69 -11.04 0.01 -3.41
N VAL A 70 -11.29 1.31 -3.49
CA VAL A 70 -11.55 2.16 -2.34
C VAL A 70 -13.03 2.21 -2.03
N GLY A 71 -13.38 1.94 -0.78
CA GLY A 71 -14.74 2.09 -0.25
C GLY A 71 -14.74 2.93 1.02
N ALA A 72 -15.82 3.65 1.28
CA ALA A 72 -16.03 4.21 2.61
C ALA A 72 -16.30 3.04 3.57
N SER A 73 -15.49 2.87 4.61
CA SER A 73 -15.90 1.99 5.70
C SER A 73 -17.17 2.62 6.31
N GLY A 74 -18.21 1.82 6.51
CA GLY A 74 -19.54 2.26 6.96
C GLY A 74 -19.58 3.02 8.30
N GLY A 75 -18.60 3.85 8.54
CA GLY A 75 -18.46 4.74 9.69
C GLY A 75 -19.21 6.06 9.47
N ILE A 76 -19.50 6.68 10.55
CA ILE A 76 -20.37 7.86 10.77
C ILE A 76 -19.87 9.11 9.99
N ASN A 77 -18.68 9.07 9.38
CA ASN A 77 -18.15 10.21 8.63
C ASN A 77 -17.20 9.75 7.50
N PRO A 78 -17.61 9.86 6.22
CA PRO A 78 -16.83 9.40 5.07
C PRO A 78 -15.48 10.11 4.89
N ASP A 79 -15.28 11.30 5.48
CA ASP A 79 -13.98 11.99 5.46
C ASP A 79 -12.97 11.41 6.45
N HIS A 80 -13.37 10.46 7.30
CA HIS A 80 -12.56 10.01 8.42
C HIS A 80 -11.96 8.63 8.26
N ILE A 81 -12.57 7.73 7.48
CA ILE A 81 -12.01 6.40 7.23
C ILE A 81 -12.30 6.00 5.79
N LEU A 82 -11.26 5.90 4.97
CA LEU A 82 -11.29 5.25 3.69
C LEU A 82 -10.48 3.96 3.78
N LEU A 83 -11.04 2.88 3.28
CA LEU A 83 -10.36 1.60 3.16
C LEU A 83 -10.27 1.21 1.68
N GLY A 84 -9.12 0.76 1.25
CA GLY A 84 -8.89 0.26 -0.09
C GLY A 84 -8.17 -1.08 -0.04
N THR A 85 -8.58 -2.01 -0.89
CA THR A 85 -7.93 -3.31 -0.99
C THR A 85 -7.98 -3.89 -2.39
N ASN A 86 -6.99 -4.68 -2.74
CA ASN A 86 -6.99 -5.58 -3.89
C ASN A 86 -6.75 -7.05 -3.49
N GLY A 87 -6.89 -7.36 -2.20
CA GLY A 87 -6.67 -8.69 -1.63
C GLY A 87 -5.22 -8.99 -1.24
N ARG A 88 -4.24 -8.17 -1.67
CA ARG A 88 -2.81 -8.29 -1.33
C ARG A 88 -2.32 -7.12 -0.50
N LEU A 89 -2.96 -6.00 -0.64
CA LEU A 89 -2.68 -4.77 0.08
C LEU A 89 -4.00 -4.24 0.63
N LEU A 90 -4.03 -3.97 1.90
CA LEU A 90 -5.05 -3.17 2.56
C LEU A 90 -4.44 -1.80 2.82
N THR A 91 -5.15 -0.74 2.43
CA THR A 91 -4.76 0.63 2.74
C THR A 91 -5.89 1.35 3.42
N GLY A 92 -5.55 2.23 4.35
CA GLY A 92 -6.51 3.04 5.07
C GLY A 92 -6.08 4.49 5.15
N VAL A 93 -7.06 5.37 5.28
CA VAL A 93 -6.82 6.75 5.70
C VAL A 93 -7.78 7.11 6.80
N MET A 94 -7.23 7.51 7.93
CA MET A 94 -7.99 7.94 9.08
C MET A 94 -7.69 9.40 9.40
N VAL A 95 -8.74 10.21 9.53
CA VAL A 95 -8.63 11.62 9.95
C VAL A 95 -9.26 11.77 11.31
N VAL A 96 -8.47 12.13 12.32
CA VAL A 96 -8.93 12.33 13.68
C VAL A 96 -8.66 13.77 14.11
N LYS A 97 -9.69 14.47 14.54
CA LYS A 97 -9.56 15.82 15.08
C LYS A 97 -8.85 15.77 16.43
N SER A 98 -7.73 16.46 16.54
CA SER A 98 -7.05 16.68 17.81
C SER A 98 -7.85 17.67 18.65
N SER A 99 -8.22 17.29 19.85
CA SER A 99 -8.89 18.16 20.81
C SER A 99 -8.50 17.76 22.24
N LYS A 100 -8.69 18.66 23.20
CA LYS A 100 -8.40 18.37 24.62
C LYS A 100 -9.17 17.17 25.19
N ARG A 101 -10.22 16.71 24.52
CA ARG A 101 -11.05 15.57 24.95
C ARG A 101 -10.87 14.34 24.06
N SER A 102 -10.02 14.42 23.02
CA SER A 102 -9.73 13.26 22.15
C SER A 102 -8.56 12.45 22.70
N ALA A 103 -8.51 11.19 22.31
CA ALA A 103 -7.36 10.33 22.60
C ALA A 103 -6.04 10.87 21.98
N LEU A 104 -6.14 11.79 21.01
CA LEU A 104 -5.03 12.50 20.37
C LEU A 104 -4.81 13.92 20.92
N SER A 105 -5.15 14.16 22.20
CA SER A 105 -4.96 15.48 22.83
C SER A 105 -3.50 15.93 22.90
N PHE A 106 -2.57 14.99 22.83
CA PHE A 106 -1.12 15.23 22.76
C PHE A 106 -0.63 15.62 21.36
N TRP A 107 -1.47 15.43 20.29
CA TRP A 107 -1.06 15.62 18.92
C TRP A 107 -0.91 17.12 18.58
N PRO A 108 0.24 17.56 18.06
CA PRO A 108 0.50 18.98 17.80
C PRO A 108 -0.30 19.48 16.57
N GLU A 109 -0.34 20.79 16.38
CA GLU A 109 -0.90 21.41 15.16
C GLU A 109 0.02 21.22 13.95
N SER A 110 1.34 21.08 14.17
CA SER A 110 2.36 20.81 13.17
C SER A 110 3.45 19.92 13.77
N LEU A 111 4.00 19.05 12.95
CA LEU A 111 5.17 18.23 13.30
C LEU A 111 6.48 18.92 12.95
N SER A 112 6.45 20.03 12.18
CA SER A 112 7.62 20.77 11.78
C SER A 112 8.12 21.68 12.90
N GLY A 113 9.43 21.77 13.04
CA GLY A 113 10.08 22.67 14.01
C GLY A 113 9.98 22.22 15.48
N LEU A 114 9.58 21.00 15.74
CA LEU A 114 9.53 20.45 17.09
C LEU A 114 10.94 20.25 17.66
N THR A 115 11.13 20.62 18.94
CA THR A 115 12.32 20.26 19.71
C THR A 115 12.38 18.76 19.96
N GLU A 116 13.54 18.21 20.28
CA GLU A 116 13.70 16.78 20.58
C GLU A 116 12.81 16.31 21.75
N GLN A 117 12.63 17.17 22.76
CA GLN A 117 11.71 16.89 23.88
C GLN A 117 10.25 16.82 23.42
N GLN A 118 9.82 17.71 22.50
CA GLN A 118 8.49 17.69 21.94
C GLN A 118 8.28 16.47 21.03
N LYS A 119 9.25 16.14 20.18
CA LYS A 119 9.23 14.91 19.38
C LYS A 119 9.06 13.67 20.24
N LYS A 120 9.85 13.56 21.32
CA LYS A 120 9.70 12.46 22.27
C LYS A 120 8.28 12.41 22.86
N GLY A 121 7.73 13.55 23.25
CA GLY A 121 6.36 13.61 23.78
C GLY A 121 5.30 13.15 22.77
N VAL A 122 5.48 13.47 21.47
CA VAL A 122 4.61 12.99 20.39
C VAL A 122 4.72 11.48 20.24
N LEU A 123 5.94 10.91 20.23
CA LEU A 123 6.12 9.46 20.08
C LEU A 123 5.55 8.70 21.29
N ASP A 124 5.81 9.17 22.51
CA ASP A 124 5.28 8.56 23.72
C ASP A 124 3.75 8.60 23.75
N GLY A 125 3.16 9.73 23.35
CA GLY A 125 1.71 9.89 23.22
C GLY A 125 1.09 8.99 22.15
N LEU A 126 1.74 8.89 20.97
CA LEU A 126 1.28 8.02 19.87
C LEU A 126 1.36 6.55 20.28
N LYS A 127 2.42 6.14 20.97
CA LYS A 127 2.55 4.79 21.54
C LYS A 127 1.41 4.48 22.49
N GLY A 128 1.09 5.44 23.39
CA GLY A 128 -0.05 5.32 24.28
C GLY A 128 -1.37 5.20 23.53
N TYR A 129 -1.57 5.99 22.46
CA TYR A 129 -2.76 5.93 21.62
C TYR A 129 -2.90 4.58 20.92
N LEU A 130 -1.85 4.07 20.28
CA LEU A 130 -1.85 2.78 19.63
C LEU A 130 -2.14 1.63 20.60
N SER A 131 -1.66 1.73 21.85
CA SER A 131 -1.91 0.70 22.88
C SER A 131 -3.38 0.58 23.31
N LEU A 132 -4.25 1.53 22.90
CA LEU A 132 -5.70 1.42 23.10
C LEU A 132 -6.35 0.36 22.21
N ASP A 133 -5.72 0.03 21.08
CA ASP A 133 -6.14 -1.09 20.24
C ASP A 133 -5.65 -2.40 20.84
N PRO A 134 -6.55 -3.34 21.19
CA PRO A 134 -6.15 -4.65 21.71
C PRO A 134 -5.21 -5.43 20.80
N ALA A 135 -5.32 -5.29 19.47
CA ALA A 135 -4.45 -5.95 18.50
C ALA A 135 -3.00 -5.52 18.62
N MET A 136 -2.74 -4.29 19.07
CA MET A 136 -1.39 -3.78 19.28
C MET A 136 -0.62 -4.48 20.43
N LYS A 137 -1.30 -5.29 21.25
CA LYS A 137 -0.64 -6.15 22.26
C LYS A 137 0.16 -7.29 21.63
N GLU A 138 -0.26 -7.71 20.45
CA GLU A 138 0.39 -8.76 19.65
C GLU A 138 1.45 -8.19 18.69
N ALA A 139 1.55 -6.85 18.61
CA ALA A 139 2.47 -6.18 17.69
C ALA A 139 3.93 -6.49 18.03
N LYS A 140 4.69 -6.88 17.00
CA LYS A 140 6.12 -7.12 17.03
C LYS A 140 6.85 -6.07 16.20
N HIS A 141 8.13 -5.87 16.44
CA HIS A 141 9.00 -4.97 15.65
C HIS A 141 8.46 -3.54 15.52
N LEU A 142 7.73 -3.07 16.55
CA LEU A 142 7.20 -1.72 16.56
C LEU A 142 8.32 -0.69 16.54
N THR A 143 8.39 0.10 15.47
CA THR A 143 9.27 1.26 15.34
C THR A 143 8.45 2.53 15.10
N MET A 144 8.99 3.66 15.54
CA MET A 144 8.36 4.97 15.34
C MET A 144 9.45 6.02 15.12
N ASP A 145 9.42 6.66 13.95
CA ASP A 145 10.42 7.64 13.56
C ASP A 145 9.80 8.90 12.96
N PHE A 146 10.40 10.04 13.21
CA PHE A 146 10.10 11.25 12.46
C PHE A 146 10.73 11.16 11.07
N VAL A 147 9.93 11.35 10.03
CA VAL A 147 10.38 11.33 8.65
C VAL A 147 9.95 12.61 7.92
N GLN A 148 10.81 13.08 7.04
CA GLN A 148 10.48 14.20 6.14
C GLN A 148 9.95 13.64 4.83
N MET A 149 8.77 14.10 4.43
CA MET A 149 8.11 13.70 3.20
C MET A 149 7.78 14.92 2.35
N LYS A 150 7.41 14.72 1.08
CA LYS A 150 6.98 15.81 0.21
C LYS A 150 5.75 16.54 0.75
N ALA A 151 4.84 15.83 1.41
CA ALA A 151 3.64 16.39 2.01
C ALA A 151 3.89 17.13 3.33
N GLY A 152 5.11 17.07 3.89
CA GLY A 152 5.51 17.65 5.18
C GLY A 152 6.11 16.60 6.12
N ASP A 153 6.40 17.02 7.35
CA ASP A 153 6.93 16.11 8.36
C ASP A 153 5.83 15.14 8.83
N ALA A 154 6.20 13.89 9.04
CA ALA A 154 5.31 12.84 9.50
C ALA A 154 5.98 11.98 10.59
N VAL A 155 5.19 11.27 11.37
CA VAL A 155 5.67 10.13 12.16
C VAL A 155 5.34 8.86 11.38
N ARG A 156 6.38 8.12 11.01
CA ARG A 156 6.24 6.77 10.45
C ARG A 156 6.21 5.76 11.58
N VAL A 157 5.28 4.83 11.49
CA VAL A 157 5.11 3.72 12.41
C VAL A 157 5.12 2.43 11.60
N ASP A 158 6.00 1.50 11.94
CA ASP A 158 6.04 0.17 11.34
C ASP A 158 5.87 -0.87 12.43
N TYR A 159 5.08 -1.92 12.16
CA TYR A 159 4.88 -3.05 13.06
C TYR A 159 4.36 -4.28 12.33
N ASP A 160 4.52 -5.43 12.95
CA ASP A 160 3.97 -6.69 12.48
C ASP A 160 2.91 -7.20 13.46
N ILE A 161 1.80 -7.73 12.94
CA ILE A 161 0.82 -8.52 13.69
C ILE A 161 0.61 -9.81 12.91
N ASP A 162 0.86 -10.94 13.56
CA ASP A 162 0.88 -12.27 12.94
C ASP A 162 1.82 -12.29 11.72
N ASP A 163 1.29 -12.57 10.54
CA ASP A 163 2.03 -12.60 9.27
C ASP A 163 1.89 -11.31 8.46
N ASP A 164 1.17 -10.33 8.97
CA ASP A 164 0.96 -9.05 8.31
C ASP A 164 1.96 -8.01 8.79
N HIS A 165 2.46 -7.21 7.85
CA HIS A 165 3.24 -6.00 8.09
C HIS A 165 2.39 -4.76 7.86
N THR A 166 2.46 -3.80 8.77
CA THR A 166 1.80 -2.50 8.63
C THR A 166 2.83 -1.38 8.68
N SER A 167 2.76 -0.49 7.69
CA SER A 167 3.45 0.81 7.70
C SER A 167 2.42 1.93 7.70
N ALA A 168 2.54 2.88 8.62
CA ALA A 168 1.62 4.00 8.77
C ALA A 168 2.35 5.34 8.87
N TRP A 169 1.80 6.38 8.25
CA TRP A 169 2.32 7.75 8.29
C TRP A 169 1.30 8.69 8.91
N TYR A 170 1.65 9.29 10.01
CA TYR A 170 0.83 10.24 10.74
C TYR A 170 1.28 11.66 10.47
N PHE A 171 0.41 12.48 9.90
CA PHE A 171 0.62 13.90 9.63
C PHE A 171 -0.20 14.75 10.58
N ALA A 172 0.26 15.98 10.84
CA ALA A 172 -0.50 16.99 11.57
C ALA A 172 -0.89 18.13 10.61
N LYS A 173 -2.20 18.35 10.45
CA LYS A 173 -2.74 19.41 9.59
C LYS A 173 -4.07 19.94 10.15
N ASP A 174 -4.17 21.27 10.33
CA ASP A 174 -5.39 21.95 10.73
C ASP A 174 -6.08 21.33 11.97
N LYS A 175 -5.28 21.03 12.99
CA LYS A 175 -5.72 20.33 14.21
C LYS A 175 -6.28 18.93 13.97
N ASN A 176 -5.89 18.29 12.87
CA ASN A 176 -6.21 16.90 12.63
C ASN A 176 -4.91 16.08 12.65
N SER A 177 -5.02 14.84 13.09
CA SER A 177 -4.08 13.78 12.76
C SER A 177 -4.63 13.09 11.52
N ILE A 178 -3.83 13.00 10.47
CA ILE A 178 -4.18 12.30 9.25
C ILE A 178 -3.21 11.13 9.14
N CYS A 179 -3.73 9.92 9.25
CA CYS A 179 -2.97 8.68 9.17
C CYS A 179 -3.24 8.01 7.84
N PHE A 180 -2.19 7.67 7.12
CA PHE A 180 -2.23 6.78 5.96
C PHE A 180 -1.55 5.48 6.38
N ASP A 181 -2.25 4.37 6.28
CA ASP A 181 -1.72 3.05 6.62
C ASP A 181 -1.79 2.09 5.43
N TYR A 182 -0.85 1.16 5.41
CA TYR A 182 -0.72 0.11 4.41
C TYR A 182 -0.36 -1.18 5.12
N THR A 183 -1.23 -2.18 4.96
CA THR A 183 -1.06 -3.51 5.56
C THR A 183 -1.01 -4.56 4.47
N TYR A 184 -0.06 -5.48 4.55
CA TYR A 184 0.13 -6.56 3.59
C TYR A 184 0.79 -7.77 4.24
N GLY A 185 0.49 -8.95 3.71
CA GLY A 185 1.14 -10.19 4.12
C GLY A 185 2.63 -10.19 3.74
N LYS A 186 3.45 -10.90 4.50
CA LYS A 186 4.91 -10.98 4.26
C LYS A 186 5.24 -11.56 2.89
N GLU A 187 4.40 -12.44 2.36
CA GLU A 187 4.52 -13.00 1.02
C GLU A 187 4.30 -11.97 -0.10
N ASP A 188 3.60 -10.87 0.21
CA ASP A 188 3.32 -9.79 -0.72
C ASP A 188 4.25 -8.58 -0.56
N ALA A 189 5.29 -8.68 0.26
CA ALA A 189 6.18 -7.58 0.61
C ALA A 189 6.81 -6.90 -0.62
N ASP A 190 7.33 -7.67 -1.57
CA ASP A 190 7.95 -7.13 -2.80
C ASP A 190 6.93 -6.38 -3.68
N TYR A 191 5.70 -6.89 -3.74
CA TYR A 191 4.60 -6.23 -4.45
C TYR A 191 4.18 -4.94 -3.76
N ALA A 192 3.99 -4.99 -2.46
CA ALA A 192 3.51 -3.87 -1.66
C ALA A 192 4.53 -2.73 -1.57
N ALA A 193 5.83 -3.02 -1.45
CA ALA A 193 6.88 -2.02 -1.25
C ALA A 193 6.85 -0.94 -2.34
N GLY A 194 6.79 -1.33 -3.62
CA GLY A 194 6.74 -0.38 -4.74
C GLY A 194 5.45 0.45 -4.78
N ILE A 195 4.34 -0.11 -4.30
CA ILE A 195 3.05 0.60 -4.19
C ILE A 195 3.11 1.61 -3.05
N VAL A 196 3.53 1.18 -1.88
CA VAL A 196 3.63 2.03 -0.68
C VAL A 196 4.54 3.23 -0.95
N GLU A 197 5.72 3.01 -1.56
CA GLU A 197 6.64 4.08 -1.92
C GLU A 197 5.99 5.14 -2.83
N LYS A 198 5.37 4.71 -3.92
CA LYS A 198 4.75 5.62 -4.89
C LYS A 198 3.51 6.31 -4.33
N SER A 199 2.67 5.58 -3.61
CA SER A 199 1.46 6.10 -3.00
C SER A 199 1.80 7.15 -1.95
N THR A 200 2.74 6.88 -1.04
CA THR A 200 3.17 7.84 -0.02
C THR A 200 3.86 9.06 -0.61
N ALA A 201 4.62 8.91 -1.71
CA ALA A 201 5.22 10.04 -2.43
C ALA A 201 4.18 10.97 -3.10
N SER A 202 2.98 10.47 -3.37
CA SER A 202 1.89 11.23 -3.99
C SER A 202 1.00 11.98 -2.99
N ILE A 203 1.15 11.72 -1.68
CA ILE A 203 0.33 12.37 -0.64
C ILE A 203 0.43 13.89 -0.74
N THR A 204 -0.74 14.52 -0.70
CA THR A 204 -0.90 15.98 -0.54
C THR A 204 -1.94 16.26 0.55
N LEU A 205 -1.68 17.30 1.37
CA LEU A 205 -2.48 17.69 2.52
C LEU A 205 -3.02 19.12 2.36
#